data_d066a2f7e85c23928c73530a26126829
#
_entry.id   d066a2f7e85c23928c73530a26126829
#
_cell.length_a   1.000
_cell.length_b   1.000
_cell.length_c   1.000
_cell.angle_alpha   90.00
_cell.angle_beta   90.00
_cell.angle_gamma   90.00
#
_symmetry.space_group_name_H-M   'P 1'
#
loop_
_entity.id
_entity.type
_entity.pdbx_description
1 polymer ?
#
loop_
_entity_poly.entity_id
_entity_poly.type
_entity_poly.pdbx_seq_one_letter_code
_entity_poly.pdbx_strand_id
1 'polypeptide(L)'
;YGDRLGHALALGIDVKRWYEKKNYVIILPQQDYLDNLVWVYHKLVEYGITGYEALKNWIFSEATVLYESLYKNLRNVTYVDLDNYYNAWKLRGDAPSLYETGEFDKRWMEYHREPYLLNEQFPQQYDLRQLSEVTGLYYAYHFNGRTRRLGRITKEHEVSKSYVNAIAEIQYAMQFDLASKGIAIETNPSSNYHIGTFRKYEDHPVVRFYNKGLVQDTDMLPKCAQIPVSINTDDQGIFNTSLENEYALMASALEAVTDDSGRKIYRPADIYEWLNNIRIMGNDQNFAEIHNGNCAG
;
A
#
# COMPACT_ATOMS: atom_id res chain seq x y z
N TYR A 1 3.36 -18.77 -3.26
CA TYR A 1 3.93 -18.62 -4.62
C TYR A 1 2.79 -18.39 -5.59
N GLY A 2 2.91 -17.37 -6.45
CA GLY A 2 1.92 -17.06 -7.47
C GLY A 2 0.89 -15.98 -7.10
N ASP A 3 0.96 -15.39 -5.92
CA ASP A 3 0.09 -14.27 -5.56
C ASP A 3 0.46 -13.00 -6.36
N ARG A 4 -0.57 -12.24 -6.72
CA ARG A 4 -0.40 -11.02 -7.51
C ARG A 4 -1.29 -9.90 -6.95
N LEU A 5 -0.72 -8.70 -6.83
CA LEU A 5 -1.45 -7.49 -6.47
C LEU A 5 -1.86 -6.74 -7.73
N GLY A 6 -3.12 -6.37 -7.83
CA GLY A 6 -3.62 -5.49 -8.88
C GLY A 6 -3.27 -4.03 -8.58
N HIS A 7 -2.77 -3.31 -9.60
CA HIS A 7 -2.41 -1.88 -9.60
C HIS A 7 -1.33 -1.47 -8.60
N ALA A 8 -1.55 -1.63 -7.31
CA ALA A 8 -0.65 -1.30 -6.19
C ALA A 8 0.02 0.09 -6.30
N LEU A 9 -0.68 1.09 -6.84
CA LEU A 9 -0.13 2.40 -7.21
C LEU A 9 0.57 3.11 -6.04
N ALA A 10 0.00 3.02 -4.82
CA ALA A 10 0.57 3.65 -3.64
C ALA A 10 1.99 3.15 -3.31
N LEU A 11 2.34 1.93 -3.72
CA LEU A 11 3.67 1.37 -3.52
C LEU A 11 4.73 1.89 -4.51
N GLY A 12 4.33 2.56 -5.60
CA GLY A 12 5.27 2.96 -6.64
C GLY A 12 5.20 4.42 -7.05
N ILE A 13 4.26 5.22 -6.52
CA ILE A 13 4.24 6.67 -6.78
C ILE A 13 5.47 7.36 -6.18
N ASP A 14 5.88 8.46 -6.79
CA ASP A 14 6.90 9.33 -6.21
C ASP A 14 6.33 10.10 -5.01
N VAL A 15 6.54 9.56 -3.80
CA VAL A 15 6.04 10.13 -2.55
C VAL A 15 6.53 11.55 -2.35
N LYS A 16 7.82 11.82 -2.60
CA LYS A 16 8.41 13.14 -2.39
C LYS A 16 7.77 14.17 -3.32
N ARG A 17 7.73 13.87 -4.60
CA ARG A 17 7.12 14.75 -5.62
C ARG A 17 5.62 14.94 -5.38
N TRP A 18 4.92 13.91 -4.87
CA TRP A 18 3.50 14.00 -4.55
C TRP A 18 3.23 15.00 -3.42
N TYR A 19 4.03 14.96 -2.35
CA TYR A 19 3.92 15.92 -1.24
C TYR A 19 4.42 17.32 -1.62
N GLU A 20 5.49 17.44 -2.41
CA GLU A 20 5.98 18.71 -2.93
C GLU A 20 4.91 19.47 -3.74
N LYS A 21 4.21 18.77 -4.65
CA LYS A 21 3.08 19.33 -5.41
C LYS A 21 1.93 19.83 -4.54
N LYS A 22 1.82 19.35 -3.31
CA LYS A 22 0.82 19.75 -2.31
C LYS A 22 1.36 20.75 -1.28
N ASN A 23 2.56 21.28 -1.50
CA ASN A 23 3.25 22.17 -0.56
C ASN A 23 3.33 21.57 0.86
N TYR A 24 3.47 20.23 0.96
CA TYR A 24 3.49 19.49 2.22
C TYR A 24 2.25 19.65 3.10
N VAL A 25 1.13 20.02 2.50
CA VAL A 25 -0.18 20.10 3.17
C VAL A 25 -1.09 19.00 2.64
N ILE A 26 -1.70 18.24 3.57
CA ILE A 26 -2.70 17.24 3.25
C ILE A 26 -4.02 17.59 3.92
N ILE A 27 -5.12 17.35 3.22
CA ILE A 27 -6.48 17.61 3.72
C ILE A 27 -7.14 16.25 3.94
N LEU A 28 -7.33 15.89 5.21
CA LEU A 28 -7.85 14.58 5.59
C LEU A 28 -8.85 14.69 6.73
N PRO A 29 -9.80 13.75 6.83
CA PRO A 29 -10.53 13.49 8.06
C PRO A 29 -9.58 13.22 9.22
N GLN A 30 -9.92 13.71 10.42
CA GLN A 30 -9.07 13.51 11.61
C GLN A 30 -8.82 12.03 11.92
N GLN A 31 -9.80 11.16 11.61
CA GLN A 31 -9.64 9.71 11.75
C GLN A 31 -8.55 9.17 10.83
N ASP A 32 -8.58 9.56 9.55
CA ASP A 32 -7.62 9.08 8.55
C ASP A 32 -6.21 9.61 8.84
N TYR A 33 -6.13 10.84 9.37
CA TYR A 33 -4.85 11.41 9.78
C TYR A 33 -4.24 10.66 10.97
N LEU A 34 -5.06 10.33 11.99
CA LEU A 34 -4.63 9.49 13.11
C LEU A 34 -4.15 8.11 12.63
N ASP A 35 -4.91 7.49 11.72
CA ASP A 35 -4.54 6.21 11.12
C ASP A 35 -3.18 6.28 10.43
N ASN A 36 -2.95 7.33 9.64
CA ASN A 36 -1.68 7.52 8.94
C ASN A 36 -0.50 7.71 9.91
N LEU A 37 -0.68 8.51 10.96
CA LEU A 37 0.37 8.73 11.97
C LEU A 37 0.74 7.42 12.66
N VAL A 38 -0.25 6.69 13.17
CA VAL A 38 -0.04 5.42 13.86
C VAL A 38 0.57 4.37 12.93
N TRP A 39 0.11 4.31 11.68
CA TRP A 39 0.66 3.39 10.68
C TRP A 39 2.13 3.69 10.37
N VAL A 40 2.50 4.96 10.16
CA VAL A 40 3.91 5.35 9.91
C VAL A 40 4.79 5.00 11.10
N TYR A 41 4.33 5.28 12.33
CA TYR A 41 5.07 4.92 13.55
C TYR A 41 5.36 3.42 13.60
N HIS A 42 4.33 2.59 13.46
CA HIS A 42 4.47 1.14 13.53
C HIS A 42 5.31 0.58 12.38
N LYS A 43 5.17 1.10 11.17
CA LYS A 43 5.97 0.63 10.02
C LYS A 43 7.45 0.99 10.14
N LEU A 44 7.79 2.13 10.71
CA LEU A 44 9.18 2.47 11.04
C LEU A 44 9.80 1.46 12.03
N VAL A 45 9.03 1.01 13.02
CA VAL A 45 9.45 0.01 13.99
C VAL A 45 9.52 -1.38 13.35
N GLU A 46 8.47 -1.80 12.67
CA GLU A 46 8.33 -3.12 12.05
C GLU A 46 9.46 -3.42 11.03
N TYR A 47 9.82 -2.42 10.21
CA TYR A 47 10.90 -2.56 9.23
C TYR A 47 12.29 -2.18 9.78
N GLY A 48 12.39 -1.84 11.05
CA GLY A 48 13.67 -1.47 11.67
C GLY A 48 14.32 -0.24 11.03
N ILE A 49 13.52 0.72 10.53
CA ILE A 49 14.01 1.92 9.87
C ILE A 49 14.51 2.90 10.94
N THR A 50 15.80 3.23 10.91
CA THR A 50 16.49 4.07 11.90
C THR A 50 16.68 5.51 11.41
N GLY A 51 17.09 6.41 12.34
CA GLY A 51 17.33 7.81 11.99
C GLY A 51 16.09 8.70 12.06
N TYR A 52 14.95 8.16 12.51
CA TYR A 52 13.67 8.88 12.62
C TYR A 52 13.18 9.03 14.06
N GLU A 53 14.06 9.02 15.06
CA GLU A 53 13.67 9.04 16.47
C GLU A 53 12.90 10.31 16.86
N ALA A 54 13.36 11.47 16.39
CA ALA A 54 12.65 12.74 16.61
C ALA A 54 11.25 12.74 15.94
N LEU A 55 11.14 12.16 14.75
CA LEU A 55 9.88 12.01 14.04
C LEU A 55 8.94 11.06 14.79
N LYS A 56 9.42 9.91 15.26
CA LYS A 56 8.62 8.96 16.07
C LYS A 56 8.06 9.62 17.31
N ASN A 57 8.88 10.41 18.03
CA ASN A 57 8.43 11.15 19.21
C ASN A 57 7.36 12.19 18.87
N TRP A 58 7.52 12.92 17.79
CA TRP A 58 6.52 13.87 17.29
C TRP A 58 5.21 13.16 16.90
N ILE A 59 5.30 12.07 16.12
CA ILE A 59 4.13 11.26 15.71
C ILE A 59 3.39 10.77 16.95
N PHE A 60 4.11 10.23 17.94
CA PHE A 60 3.51 9.75 19.18
C PHE A 60 2.73 10.84 19.90
N SER A 61 3.31 12.03 20.04
CA SER A 61 2.66 13.17 20.69
C SER A 61 1.40 13.63 19.92
N GLU A 62 1.50 13.78 18.61
CA GLU A 62 0.40 14.23 17.75
C GLU A 62 -0.73 13.19 17.72
N ALA A 63 -0.39 11.91 17.56
CA ALA A 63 -1.34 10.83 17.59
C ALA A 63 -2.05 10.70 18.94
N THR A 64 -1.35 10.92 20.06
CA THR A 64 -1.94 10.94 21.40
C THR A 64 -3.02 12.01 21.53
N VAL A 65 -2.72 13.23 21.09
CA VAL A 65 -3.69 14.35 21.14
C VAL A 65 -4.94 14.04 20.32
N LEU A 66 -4.76 13.51 19.11
CA LEU A 66 -5.87 13.11 18.23
C LEU A 66 -6.67 11.94 18.82
N TYR A 67 -5.98 10.93 19.32
CA TYR A 67 -6.62 9.79 19.97
C TYR A 67 -7.49 10.22 21.15
N GLU A 68 -6.96 11.05 22.06
CA GLU A 68 -7.74 11.59 23.18
C GLU A 68 -8.96 12.37 22.70
N SER A 69 -8.81 13.18 21.66
CA SER A 69 -9.91 13.95 21.08
C SER A 69 -11.04 13.04 20.56
N LEU A 70 -10.69 11.97 19.84
CA LEU A 70 -11.65 11.10 19.16
C LEU A 70 -12.22 10.02 20.08
N TYR A 71 -11.40 9.43 20.95
CA TYR A 71 -11.69 8.22 21.71
C TYR A 71 -11.86 8.45 23.22
N LYS A 72 -11.88 9.71 23.66
CA LYS A 72 -12.10 10.05 25.07
C LYS A 72 -13.42 9.50 25.62
N ASN A 73 -13.35 8.97 26.86
CA ASN A 73 -14.51 8.48 27.63
C ASN A 73 -15.19 7.23 27.02
N LEU A 74 -14.44 6.36 26.38
CA LEU A 74 -14.95 5.07 25.98
C LEU A 74 -14.95 4.11 27.20
N ARG A 75 -15.99 3.28 27.31
CA ARG A 75 -16.25 2.44 28.47
C ARG A 75 -15.11 1.44 28.78
N ASN A 76 -14.40 0.98 27.75
CA ASN A 76 -13.34 -0.05 27.86
C ASN A 76 -11.96 0.48 27.49
N VAL A 77 -11.78 1.80 27.36
CA VAL A 77 -10.51 2.42 26.99
C VAL A 77 -10.14 3.41 28.08
N THR A 78 -9.21 3.00 28.94
CA THR A 78 -8.85 3.74 30.16
C THR A 78 -7.67 4.67 29.96
N TYR A 79 -6.82 4.42 28.97
CA TYR A 79 -5.63 5.23 28.65
C TYR A 79 -5.32 5.19 27.15
N VAL A 80 -4.45 6.10 26.73
CA VAL A 80 -3.97 6.14 25.34
C VAL A 80 -2.97 5.01 25.13
N ASP A 81 -3.27 4.13 24.19
CA ASP A 81 -2.42 3.04 23.78
C ASP A 81 -2.45 2.93 22.25
N LEU A 82 -1.35 3.35 21.62
CA LEU A 82 -1.24 3.34 20.16
C LEU A 82 -1.04 1.94 19.60
N ASP A 83 -0.51 0.99 20.39
CA ASP A 83 -0.38 -0.41 19.99
C ASP A 83 -1.76 -1.06 19.92
N ASN A 84 -2.60 -0.87 20.95
CA ASN A 84 -4.00 -1.33 20.91
C ASN A 84 -4.80 -0.66 19.80
N TYR A 85 -4.53 0.63 19.53
CA TYR A 85 -5.15 1.33 18.41
C TYR A 85 -4.75 0.71 17.06
N TYR A 86 -3.47 0.46 16.85
CA TYR A 86 -2.96 -0.19 15.63
C TYR A 86 -3.51 -1.59 15.45
N ASN A 87 -3.63 -2.34 16.54
CA ASN A 87 -4.24 -3.66 16.53
C ASN A 87 -5.74 -3.61 16.18
N ALA A 88 -6.48 -2.65 16.71
CA ALA A 88 -7.88 -2.42 16.32
C ALA A 88 -8.01 -2.00 14.85
N TRP A 89 -7.06 -1.21 14.34
CA TRP A 89 -7.00 -0.83 12.93
C TRP A 89 -6.82 -2.06 12.02
N LYS A 90 -6.01 -3.03 12.40
CA LYS A 90 -5.83 -4.29 11.65
C LYS A 90 -7.13 -5.12 11.55
N LEU A 91 -8.02 -4.99 12.53
CA LEU A 91 -9.31 -5.70 12.54
C LEU A 91 -10.41 -5.03 11.69
N ARG A 92 -10.18 -3.83 11.14
CA ARG A 92 -11.23 -3.09 10.41
C ARG A 92 -11.76 -3.79 9.15
N GLY A 93 -11.08 -4.83 8.67
CA GLY A 93 -11.56 -5.72 7.62
C GLY A 93 -12.61 -6.73 8.07
N ASP A 94 -12.76 -6.94 9.39
CA ASP A 94 -13.78 -7.83 9.91
C ASP A 94 -15.19 -7.26 9.71
N ALA A 95 -16.19 -8.14 9.62
CA ALA A 95 -17.57 -7.71 9.50
C ALA A 95 -18.02 -7.04 10.83
N PRO A 96 -18.55 -5.79 10.81
CA PRO A 96 -18.95 -5.08 12.03
C PRO A 96 -20.00 -5.82 12.86
N SER A 97 -20.87 -6.61 12.23
CA SER A 97 -21.88 -7.43 12.92
C SER A 97 -21.30 -8.42 13.94
N LEU A 98 -20.03 -8.78 13.80
CA LEU A 98 -19.34 -9.66 14.75
C LEU A 98 -19.00 -8.97 16.09
N TYR A 99 -19.17 -7.66 16.17
CA TYR A 99 -18.77 -6.83 17.32
C TYR A 99 -19.92 -5.97 17.88
N GLU A 100 -21.16 -6.22 17.53
CA GLU A 100 -22.33 -5.40 17.92
C GLU A 100 -22.51 -5.28 19.44
N THR A 101 -22.04 -6.26 20.20
CA THR A 101 -22.10 -6.26 21.68
C THR A 101 -20.91 -5.50 22.32
N GLY A 102 -19.93 -5.06 21.53
CA GLY A 102 -18.66 -4.49 22.00
C GLY A 102 -17.56 -5.52 22.23
N GLU A 103 -17.89 -6.80 22.03
CA GLU A 103 -16.94 -7.92 22.08
C GLU A 103 -17.09 -8.74 20.80
N PHE A 104 -16.04 -9.48 20.43
CA PHE A 104 -16.09 -10.36 19.27
C PHE A 104 -17.03 -11.55 19.50
N ASP A 105 -17.93 -11.85 18.57
CA ASP A 105 -18.84 -13.00 18.66
C ASP A 105 -18.11 -14.30 18.41
N LYS A 106 -17.74 -14.97 19.51
CA LYS A 106 -17.01 -16.25 19.48
C LYS A 106 -17.80 -17.38 18.82
N ARG A 107 -19.15 -17.30 18.81
CA ARG A 107 -20.00 -18.32 18.18
C ARG A 107 -19.77 -18.38 16.68
N TRP A 108 -19.43 -17.26 16.07
CA TRP A 108 -19.07 -17.22 14.65
C TRP A 108 -17.91 -18.17 14.32
N MET A 109 -16.93 -18.29 15.20
CA MET A 109 -15.78 -19.17 15.04
C MET A 109 -16.12 -20.65 15.17
N GLU A 110 -17.16 -20.97 15.94
CA GLU A 110 -17.63 -22.36 16.09
C GLU A 110 -18.37 -22.83 14.84
N TYR A 111 -19.06 -21.92 14.14
CA TYR A 111 -19.82 -22.22 12.92
C TYR A 111 -18.96 -22.15 11.65
N HIS A 112 -17.99 -21.25 11.60
CA HIS A 112 -17.16 -21.00 10.43
C HIS A 112 -15.75 -21.56 10.66
N ARG A 113 -15.64 -22.86 10.83
CA ARG A 113 -14.34 -23.57 10.90
C ARG A 113 -13.61 -23.58 9.55
N GLU A 114 -13.72 -22.52 8.78
CA GLU A 114 -12.98 -22.37 7.54
C GLU A 114 -11.49 -22.20 7.85
N PRO A 115 -10.60 -23.07 7.37
CA PRO A 115 -9.19 -23.08 7.74
C PRO A 115 -8.48 -21.74 7.53
N TYR A 116 -8.90 -20.94 6.56
CA TYR A 116 -8.31 -19.64 6.26
C TYR A 116 -8.73 -18.52 7.22
N LEU A 117 -9.82 -18.67 7.98
CA LEU A 117 -10.27 -17.70 8.97
C LEU A 117 -9.76 -18.00 10.38
N LEU A 118 -9.50 -19.28 10.67
CA LEU A 118 -8.91 -19.79 11.92
C LEU A 118 -7.41 -20.05 11.77
N ASN A 119 -6.83 -19.59 10.72
CA ASN A 119 -5.64 -20.09 10.11
C ASN A 119 -4.42 -19.96 11.02
N GLU A 120 -3.63 -21.02 11.05
CA GLU A 120 -2.26 -21.04 11.53
C GLU A 120 -1.39 -19.95 10.88
N GLN A 121 -1.80 -19.39 9.72
CA GLN A 121 -1.13 -18.27 9.04
C GLN A 121 -1.39 -16.91 9.68
N PHE A 122 -2.48 -16.73 10.49
CA PHE A 122 -2.81 -15.46 11.15
C PHE A 122 -3.16 -15.62 12.64
N PRO A 123 -2.39 -16.39 13.44
CA PRO A 123 -2.68 -16.57 14.86
C PRO A 123 -2.73 -15.24 15.62
N GLN A 124 -1.91 -14.26 15.23
CA GLN A 124 -1.88 -12.94 15.83
C GLN A 124 -3.20 -12.17 15.73
N GLN A 125 -3.95 -12.32 14.63
CA GLN A 125 -5.26 -11.66 14.51
C GLN A 125 -6.33 -12.31 15.37
N TYR A 126 -6.24 -13.61 15.59
CA TYR A 126 -7.14 -14.32 16.53
C TYR A 126 -6.99 -13.78 17.94
N ASP A 127 -5.75 -13.67 18.42
CA ASP A 127 -5.45 -13.16 19.76
C ASP A 127 -5.93 -11.72 19.94
N LEU A 128 -5.81 -10.88 18.90
CA LEU A 128 -6.28 -9.49 18.94
C LEU A 128 -7.79 -9.39 19.19
N ARG A 129 -8.58 -10.30 18.64
CA ARG A 129 -10.05 -10.36 18.84
C ARG A 129 -10.46 -10.73 20.26
N GLN A 130 -9.53 -11.18 21.09
CA GLN A 130 -9.77 -11.51 22.50
C GLN A 130 -9.47 -10.33 23.45
N LEU A 131 -8.80 -9.29 22.96
CA LEU A 131 -8.41 -8.13 23.77
C LEU A 131 -9.55 -7.11 23.85
N SER A 132 -10.06 -6.87 25.07
CA SER A 132 -11.22 -5.99 25.30
C SER A 132 -10.97 -4.55 24.88
N GLU A 133 -9.74 -4.03 25.05
CA GLU A 133 -9.36 -2.69 24.60
C GLU A 133 -9.36 -2.59 23.06
N VAL A 134 -8.84 -3.61 22.38
CA VAL A 134 -8.78 -3.67 20.92
C VAL A 134 -10.18 -3.74 20.32
N THR A 135 -11.02 -4.65 20.84
CA THR A 135 -12.41 -4.78 20.38
C THR A 135 -13.26 -3.57 20.75
N GLY A 136 -12.99 -2.95 21.90
CA GLY A 136 -13.62 -1.69 22.30
C GLY A 136 -13.30 -0.52 21.36
N LEU A 137 -12.05 -0.40 20.90
CA LEU A 137 -11.65 0.59 19.91
C LEU A 137 -12.24 0.30 18.53
N TYR A 138 -12.28 -0.96 18.11
CA TYR A 138 -12.98 -1.41 16.90
C TYR A 138 -14.46 -1.01 16.94
N TYR A 139 -15.16 -1.33 18.06
CA TYR A 139 -16.54 -0.95 18.26
C TYR A 139 -16.75 0.56 18.20
N ALA A 140 -15.87 1.33 18.85
CA ALA A 140 -15.96 2.79 18.84
C ALA A 140 -15.84 3.38 17.44
N TYR A 141 -14.93 2.84 16.63
CA TYR A 141 -14.75 3.26 15.23
C TYR A 141 -16.02 3.02 14.41
N HIS A 142 -16.66 1.86 14.54
CA HIS A 142 -17.82 1.49 13.73
C HIS A 142 -19.16 2.02 14.27
N PHE A 143 -19.35 2.07 15.58
CA PHE A 143 -20.67 2.27 16.19
C PHE A 143 -20.78 3.52 17.09
N ASN A 144 -19.68 4.08 17.62
CA ASN A 144 -19.76 5.25 18.46
C ASN A 144 -20.04 6.52 17.65
N GLY A 145 -21.24 7.08 17.79
CA GLY A 145 -21.68 8.25 17.02
C GLY A 145 -20.83 9.50 17.24
N ARG A 146 -20.27 9.71 18.46
CA ARG A 146 -19.35 10.82 18.74
C ARG A 146 -18.03 10.63 18.03
N THR A 147 -17.39 9.48 18.16
CA THR A 147 -16.11 9.16 17.52
C THR A 147 -16.23 9.30 16.01
N ARG A 148 -17.27 8.72 15.40
CA ARG A 148 -17.52 8.81 13.96
C ARG A 148 -17.72 10.25 13.48
N ARG A 149 -18.49 11.06 14.22
CA ARG A 149 -18.73 12.46 13.86
C ARG A 149 -17.45 13.28 13.93
N LEU A 150 -16.67 13.17 15.01
CA LEU A 150 -15.43 13.89 15.18
C LEU A 150 -14.35 13.42 14.20
N GLY A 151 -14.26 12.10 13.98
CA GLY A 151 -13.31 11.52 13.05
C GLY A 151 -13.50 11.95 11.60
N ARG A 152 -14.74 12.26 11.18
CA ARG A 152 -15.07 12.73 9.83
C ARG A 152 -14.78 14.21 9.60
N ILE A 153 -14.45 14.97 10.64
CA ILE A 153 -14.08 16.38 10.47
C ILE A 153 -12.78 16.46 9.70
N THR A 154 -12.85 17.01 8.51
CA THR A 154 -11.68 17.22 7.65
C THR A 154 -10.92 18.46 8.09
N LYS A 155 -9.59 18.33 8.18
CA LYS A 155 -8.66 19.42 8.51
C LYS A 155 -7.47 19.42 7.56
N GLU A 156 -6.80 20.56 7.48
CA GLU A 156 -5.48 20.69 6.88
C GLU A 156 -4.42 20.26 7.89
N HIS A 157 -3.45 19.47 7.40
CA HIS A 157 -2.31 18.98 8.19
C HIS A 157 -1.03 19.27 7.43
N GLU A 158 -0.14 20.03 8.05
CA GLU A 158 1.21 20.22 7.54
C GLU A 158 2.06 19.02 7.94
N VAL A 159 2.80 18.49 6.97
CA VAL A 159 3.73 17.37 7.21
C VAL A 159 5.18 17.79 6.93
N SER A 160 6.08 17.32 7.78
CA SER A 160 7.50 17.64 7.64
C SER A 160 8.16 16.86 6.50
N LYS A 161 9.28 17.37 5.97
CA LYS A 161 10.11 16.62 5.02
C LYS A 161 10.61 15.30 5.62
N SER A 162 10.84 15.25 6.93
CA SER A 162 11.21 14.03 7.63
C SER A 162 10.11 12.97 7.56
N TYR A 163 8.84 13.38 7.74
CA TYR A 163 7.68 12.51 7.58
C TYR A 163 7.58 11.94 6.16
N VAL A 164 7.75 12.78 5.15
CA VAL A 164 7.72 12.38 3.74
C VAL A 164 8.86 11.41 3.40
N ASN A 165 10.08 11.67 3.91
CA ASN A 165 11.21 10.76 3.74
C ASN A 165 10.95 9.41 4.41
N ALA A 166 10.37 9.40 5.61
CA ALA A 166 9.99 8.17 6.31
C ALA A 166 9.00 7.33 5.49
N ILE A 167 7.98 7.96 4.90
CA ILE A 167 7.03 7.25 4.01
C ILE A 167 7.74 6.66 2.80
N ALA A 168 8.70 7.38 2.20
CA ALA A 168 9.46 6.87 1.06
C ALA A 168 10.33 5.66 1.44
N GLU A 169 10.95 5.66 2.61
CA GLU A 169 11.72 4.51 3.11
C GLU A 169 10.81 3.32 3.46
N ILE A 170 9.64 3.56 4.06
CA ILE A 170 8.64 2.52 4.32
C ILE A 170 8.14 1.92 2.99
N GLN A 171 7.83 2.77 2.00
CA GLN A 171 7.40 2.31 0.67
C GLN A 171 8.44 1.37 0.05
N TYR A 172 9.72 1.73 0.11
CA TYR A 172 10.80 0.88 -0.38
C TYR A 172 10.93 -0.44 0.40
N ALA A 173 10.83 -0.38 1.75
CA ALA A 173 10.86 -1.58 2.58
C ALA A 173 9.70 -2.54 2.26
N MET A 174 8.49 -1.99 2.03
CA MET A 174 7.32 -2.77 1.59
C MET A 174 7.53 -3.41 0.21
N GLN A 175 8.12 -2.67 -0.73
CA GLN A 175 8.47 -3.23 -2.04
C GLN A 175 9.46 -4.39 -1.91
N PHE A 176 10.46 -4.25 -1.05
CA PHE A 176 11.45 -5.29 -0.79
C PHE A 176 10.82 -6.54 -0.16
N ASP A 177 9.89 -6.34 0.79
CA ASP A 177 9.13 -7.42 1.42
C ASP A 177 8.31 -8.21 0.37
N LEU A 178 7.61 -7.52 -0.53
CA LEU A 178 6.86 -8.15 -1.63
C LEU A 178 7.79 -8.93 -2.57
N ALA A 179 8.91 -8.34 -2.96
CA ALA A 179 9.89 -9.00 -3.83
C ALA A 179 10.45 -10.28 -3.18
N SER A 180 10.77 -10.22 -1.88
CA SER A 180 11.29 -11.36 -1.12
C SER A 180 10.29 -12.51 -0.99
N LYS A 181 9.00 -12.21 -0.98
CA LYS A 181 7.89 -13.18 -0.96
C LYS A 181 7.51 -13.70 -2.34
N GLY A 182 8.11 -13.18 -3.41
CA GLY A 182 7.77 -13.53 -4.78
C GLY A 182 6.36 -13.08 -5.20
N ILE A 183 5.81 -12.06 -4.53
CA ILE A 183 4.51 -11.48 -4.87
C ILE A 183 4.70 -10.53 -6.05
N ALA A 184 3.95 -10.75 -7.13
CA ALA A 184 4.02 -9.93 -8.33
C ALA A 184 3.04 -8.74 -8.30
N ILE A 185 3.27 -7.75 -9.16
CA ILE A 185 2.33 -6.62 -9.34
C ILE A 185 1.84 -6.60 -10.78
N GLU A 186 0.52 -6.59 -10.92
CA GLU A 186 -0.15 -6.31 -12.18
C GLU A 186 -0.28 -4.81 -12.37
N THR A 187 0.20 -4.30 -13.49
CA THR A 187 0.11 -2.89 -13.85
C THR A 187 -0.68 -2.72 -15.13
N ASN A 188 -1.48 -1.64 -15.20
CA ASN A 188 -2.39 -1.37 -16.29
C ASN A 188 -2.23 0.11 -16.70
N PRO A 189 -1.25 0.45 -17.57
CA PRO A 189 -0.84 1.83 -17.81
C PRO A 189 -1.97 2.82 -18.08
N SER A 190 -2.88 2.53 -19.01
CA SER A 190 -3.99 3.42 -19.33
C SER A 190 -4.97 3.57 -18.16
N SER A 191 -5.40 2.47 -17.55
CA SER A 191 -6.26 2.49 -16.36
C SER A 191 -5.59 3.25 -15.22
N ASN A 192 -4.32 2.95 -14.94
CA ASN A 192 -3.55 3.57 -13.87
C ASN A 192 -3.37 5.09 -14.08
N TYR A 193 -3.25 5.54 -15.33
CA TYR A 193 -3.20 6.97 -15.66
C TYR A 193 -4.52 7.68 -15.28
N HIS A 194 -5.66 7.02 -15.50
CA HIS A 194 -6.98 7.59 -15.20
C HIS A 194 -7.28 7.60 -13.69
N ILE A 195 -6.95 6.54 -12.97
CA ILE A 195 -7.25 6.40 -11.54
C ILE A 195 -6.14 6.92 -10.62
N GLY A 196 -4.90 7.00 -11.12
CA GLY A 196 -3.73 7.39 -10.35
C GLY A 196 -3.56 8.90 -10.16
N THR A 197 -2.52 9.25 -9.40
CA THR A 197 -2.17 10.64 -9.09
C THR A 197 -1.07 11.21 -9.98
N PHE A 198 -0.44 10.38 -10.82
CA PHE A 198 0.53 10.83 -11.83
C PHE A 198 -0.20 11.31 -13.10
N ARG A 199 0.48 12.10 -13.93
CA ARG A 199 -0.12 12.75 -15.13
C ARG A 199 0.71 12.53 -16.38
N LYS A 200 1.69 11.66 -16.32
CA LYS A 200 2.56 11.29 -17.44
C LYS A 200 2.89 9.81 -17.34
N TYR A 201 2.91 9.10 -18.47
CA TYR A 201 3.21 7.66 -18.49
C TYR A 201 4.65 7.35 -18.06
N GLU A 202 5.60 8.27 -18.26
CA GLU A 202 6.97 8.11 -17.73
C GLU A 202 7.04 8.13 -16.19
N ASP A 203 6.03 8.70 -15.52
CA ASP A 203 5.90 8.70 -14.06
C ASP A 203 5.18 7.42 -13.55
N HIS A 204 4.86 6.46 -14.44
CA HIS A 204 4.11 5.25 -14.08
C HIS A 204 4.88 4.39 -13.07
N PRO A 205 4.22 3.89 -12.01
CA PRO A 205 4.85 3.11 -10.94
C PRO A 205 5.63 1.87 -11.39
N VAL A 206 5.32 1.28 -12.53
CA VAL A 206 5.99 0.08 -13.04
C VAL A 206 7.53 0.22 -13.11
N VAL A 207 8.02 1.42 -13.45
CA VAL A 207 9.47 1.70 -13.51
C VAL A 207 10.12 1.69 -12.11
N ARG A 208 9.33 1.94 -11.07
CA ARG A 208 9.79 1.88 -9.68
C ARG A 208 9.64 0.51 -9.04
N PHE A 209 8.84 -0.36 -9.64
CA PHE A 209 8.73 -1.76 -9.23
C PHE A 209 9.82 -2.61 -9.86
N TYR A 210 10.09 -2.39 -11.14
CA TYR A 210 11.07 -3.14 -11.89
C TYR A 210 11.78 -2.21 -12.90
N ASN A 211 13.10 -2.07 -12.80
CA ASN A 211 13.89 -1.23 -13.69
C ASN A 211 15.19 -1.89 -14.18
N LYS A 212 15.36 -3.19 -13.90
CA LYS A 212 16.54 -3.95 -14.30
C LYS A 212 16.69 -3.96 -15.82
N GLY A 213 17.81 -3.48 -16.31
CA GLY A 213 18.10 -3.41 -17.74
C GLY A 213 17.61 -2.13 -18.43
N LEU A 214 16.77 -1.31 -17.76
CA LEU A 214 16.28 -0.06 -18.35
C LEU A 214 17.34 1.05 -18.37
N VAL A 215 18.26 1.05 -17.40
CA VAL A 215 19.40 1.96 -17.33
C VAL A 215 20.67 1.15 -17.09
N GLN A 216 21.74 1.49 -17.78
CA GLN A 216 23.02 0.78 -17.64
C GLN A 216 23.87 1.27 -16.47
N ASP A 217 23.73 2.55 -16.11
CA ASP A 217 24.40 3.12 -14.96
C ASP A 217 23.55 2.90 -13.71
N THR A 218 23.99 1.97 -12.88
CA THR A 218 23.27 1.56 -11.65
C THR A 218 23.18 2.69 -10.62
N ASP A 219 24.07 3.69 -10.66
CA ASP A 219 24.06 4.82 -9.74
C ASP A 219 22.94 5.82 -10.06
N MET A 220 22.45 5.79 -11.31
CA MET A 220 21.34 6.64 -11.77
C MET A 220 19.96 6.03 -11.52
N LEU A 221 19.89 4.75 -11.13
CA LEU A 221 18.63 4.08 -10.88
C LEU A 221 18.05 4.47 -9.52
N PRO A 222 16.79 4.86 -9.44
CA PRO A 222 16.11 4.90 -8.16
C PRO A 222 16.20 3.52 -7.50
N LYS A 223 16.38 3.48 -6.18
CA LYS A 223 16.30 2.23 -5.42
C LYS A 223 15.04 1.48 -5.83
N CYS A 224 15.20 0.25 -6.30
CA CYS A 224 14.13 -0.57 -6.82
C CYS A 224 14.30 -2.00 -6.32
N ALA A 225 13.23 -2.55 -5.75
CA ALA A 225 13.25 -3.90 -5.19
C ALA A 225 13.19 -5.01 -6.26
N GLN A 226 13.03 -4.66 -7.54
CA GLN A 226 12.93 -5.57 -8.66
C GLN A 226 11.76 -6.57 -8.49
N ILE A 227 10.59 -6.05 -8.16
CA ILE A 227 9.37 -6.86 -8.03
C ILE A 227 8.98 -7.39 -9.41
N PRO A 228 8.60 -8.67 -9.54
CA PRO A 228 8.03 -9.17 -10.78
C PRO A 228 6.76 -8.38 -11.15
N VAL A 229 6.68 -7.91 -12.40
CA VAL A 229 5.56 -7.11 -12.88
C VAL A 229 4.98 -7.67 -14.17
N SER A 230 3.72 -7.34 -14.43
CA SER A 230 3.10 -7.52 -15.75
C SER A 230 2.43 -6.24 -16.21
N ILE A 231 2.34 -6.05 -17.52
CA ILE A 231 1.56 -4.98 -18.15
C ILE A 231 0.31 -5.62 -18.76
N ASN A 232 -0.86 -5.10 -18.38
CA ASN A 232 -2.17 -5.58 -18.83
C ASN A 232 -3.05 -4.39 -19.22
N THR A 233 -4.26 -4.68 -19.73
CA THR A 233 -5.20 -3.67 -20.25
C THR A 233 -6.20 -3.20 -19.21
N ASP A 234 -6.39 -3.96 -18.09
CA ASP A 234 -7.58 -3.84 -17.26
C ASP A 234 -8.85 -4.11 -18.11
N ASP A 235 -9.91 -3.36 -17.94
CA ASP A 235 -11.12 -3.48 -18.74
C ASP A 235 -10.94 -2.80 -20.11
N GLN A 236 -10.70 -3.61 -21.14
CA GLN A 236 -10.49 -3.13 -22.53
C GLN A 236 -11.66 -2.30 -23.05
N GLY A 237 -12.89 -2.68 -22.68
CA GLY A 237 -14.09 -1.98 -23.12
C GLY A 237 -14.23 -0.58 -22.53
N ILE A 238 -13.82 -0.42 -21.26
CA ILE A 238 -13.89 0.87 -20.57
C ILE A 238 -12.75 1.79 -21.02
N PHE A 239 -11.52 1.26 -21.08
CA PHE A 239 -10.32 2.07 -21.37
C PHE A 239 -10.02 2.18 -22.87
N ASN A 240 -10.78 1.48 -23.73
CA ASN A 240 -10.62 1.47 -25.19
C ASN A 240 -9.16 1.25 -25.61
N THR A 241 -8.53 0.24 -25.05
CA THR A 241 -7.12 -0.09 -25.26
C THR A 241 -6.92 -1.55 -25.65
N SER A 242 -5.71 -1.90 -26.08
CA SER A 242 -5.27 -3.28 -26.32
C SER A 242 -3.92 -3.49 -25.64
N LEU A 243 -3.49 -4.73 -25.50
CA LEU A 243 -2.20 -5.04 -24.88
C LEU A 243 -1.03 -4.39 -25.67
N GLU A 244 -1.11 -4.39 -26.99
CA GLU A 244 -0.13 -3.74 -27.87
C GLU A 244 -0.07 -2.24 -27.61
N ASN A 245 -1.22 -1.59 -27.41
CA ASN A 245 -1.30 -0.17 -27.09
C ASN A 245 -0.64 0.14 -25.75
N GLU A 246 -0.86 -0.68 -24.72
CA GLU A 246 -0.26 -0.48 -23.39
C GLU A 246 1.28 -0.53 -23.47
N TYR A 247 1.84 -1.51 -24.20
CA TYR A 247 3.28 -1.58 -24.44
C TYR A 247 3.81 -0.41 -25.29
N ALA A 248 3.08 -0.01 -26.33
CA ALA A 248 3.45 1.10 -27.18
C ALA A 248 3.43 2.45 -26.44
N LEU A 249 2.44 2.65 -25.56
CA LEU A 249 2.35 3.85 -24.69
C LEU A 249 3.56 3.92 -23.76
N MET A 250 3.92 2.83 -23.11
CA MET A 250 5.08 2.81 -22.23
C MET A 250 6.38 3.01 -22.98
N ALA A 251 6.55 2.38 -24.15
CA ALA A 251 7.72 2.58 -25.00
C ALA A 251 7.88 4.06 -25.38
N SER A 252 6.83 4.64 -25.95
CA SER A 252 6.83 6.05 -26.41
C SER A 252 7.08 7.03 -25.26
N ALA A 253 6.49 6.77 -24.07
CA ALA A 253 6.70 7.61 -22.90
C ALA A 253 8.16 7.60 -22.44
N LEU A 254 8.76 6.41 -22.33
CA LEU A 254 10.16 6.28 -21.89
C LEU A 254 11.14 6.83 -22.94
N GLU A 255 10.87 6.65 -24.24
CA GLU A 255 11.67 7.26 -25.31
C GLU A 255 11.62 8.80 -25.27
N ALA A 256 10.57 9.39 -24.74
CA ALA A 256 10.44 10.84 -24.63
C ALA A 256 11.26 11.43 -23.47
N VAL A 257 11.63 10.65 -22.46
CA VAL A 257 12.31 11.17 -21.25
C VAL A 257 13.71 11.72 -21.57
N THR A 258 13.96 12.93 -21.09
CA THR A 258 15.25 13.62 -21.23
C THR A 258 15.75 14.13 -19.89
N ASP A 259 17.07 14.26 -19.77
CA ASP A 259 17.71 15.01 -18.67
C ASP A 259 17.58 16.54 -18.89
N ASP A 260 18.07 17.31 -17.91
CA ASP A 260 18.05 18.78 -17.96
C ASP A 260 18.82 19.37 -19.16
N SER A 261 19.71 18.60 -19.77
CA SER A 261 20.46 18.99 -21.00
C SER A 261 19.74 18.62 -22.29
N GLY A 262 18.59 17.98 -22.22
CA GLY A 262 17.81 17.49 -23.35
C GLY A 262 18.29 16.15 -23.93
N ARG A 263 19.23 15.44 -23.27
CA ARG A 263 19.69 14.11 -23.72
C ARG A 263 18.70 13.04 -23.25
N LYS A 264 18.48 12.04 -24.09
CA LYS A 264 17.65 10.88 -23.74
C LYS A 264 18.25 10.13 -22.56
N ILE A 265 17.42 9.87 -21.54
CA ILE A 265 17.82 9.08 -20.36
C ILE A 265 17.88 7.59 -20.71
N TYR A 266 16.90 7.10 -21.48
CA TYR A 266 16.80 5.72 -21.87
C TYR A 266 17.15 5.54 -23.35
N ARG A 267 17.87 4.47 -23.67
CA ARG A 267 18.13 4.10 -25.07
C ARG A 267 16.97 3.23 -25.57
N PRO A 268 16.51 3.39 -26.82
CA PRO A 268 15.43 2.60 -27.38
C PRO A 268 15.62 1.09 -27.22
N ALA A 269 16.84 0.58 -27.44
CA ALA A 269 17.16 -0.83 -27.31
C ALA A 269 16.90 -1.34 -25.86
N ASP A 270 17.29 -0.57 -24.84
CA ASP A 270 17.10 -0.93 -23.42
C ASP A 270 15.60 -0.91 -23.06
N ILE A 271 14.84 0.03 -23.60
CA ILE A 271 13.39 0.11 -23.40
C ILE A 271 12.70 -1.14 -23.95
N TYR A 272 13.02 -1.54 -25.18
CA TYR A 272 12.38 -2.70 -25.81
C TYR A 272 12.80 -4.01 -25.15
N GLU A 273 14.06 -4.15 -24.71
CA GLU A 273 14.50 -5.28 -23.92
C GLU A 273 13.79 -5.36 -22.58
N TRP A 274 13.68 -4.23 -21.89
CA TRP A 274 12.96 -4.13 -20.62
C TRP A 274 11.48 -4.50 -20.76
N LEU A 275 10.77 -3.99 -21.78
CA LEU A 275 9.39 -4.34 -22.07
C LEU A 275 9.24 -5.83 -22.42
N ASN A 276 10.18 -6.42 -23.16
CA ASN A 276 10.17 -7.83 -23.43
C ASN A 276 10.36 -8.68 -22.16
N ASN A 277 11.22 -8.24 -21.23
CA ASN A 277 11.37 -8.90 -19.93
C ASN A 277 10.08 -8.84 -19.12
N ILE A 278 9.36 -7.72 -19.12
CA ILE A 278 8.05 -7.59 -18.47
C ILE A 278 7.03 -8.54 -19.13
N ARG A 279 7.04 -8.65 -20.45
CA ARG A 279 6.15 -9.58 -21.17
C ARG A 279 6.43 -11.03 -20.78
N ILE A 280 7.68 -11.42 -20.67
CA ILE A 280 8.07 -12.76 -20.21
C ILE A 280 7.58 -12.99 -18.78
N MET A 281 7.86 -12.07 -17.85
CA MET A 281 7.37 -12.16 -16.47
C MET A 281 5.84 -12.27 -16.40
N GLY A 282 5.11 -11.54 -17.26
CA GLY A 282 3.66 -11.61 -17.33
C GLY A 282 3.15 -12.99 -17.77
N ASN A 283 3.83 -13.63 -18.72
CA ASN A 283 3.52 -14.99 -19.15
C ASN A 283 3.78 -16.01 -18.03
N ASP A 284 4.89 -15.87 -17.30
CA ASP A 284 5.25 -16.77 -16.19
C ASP A 284 4.26 -16.66 -15.01
N GLN A 285 3.51 -15.54 -14.92
CA GLN A 285 2.46 -15.31 -13.92
C GLN A 285 1.08 -15.83 -14.36
N ASN A 286 0.98 -16.59 -15.46
CA ASN A 286 -0.27 -17.15 -15.95
C ASN A 286 -0.68 -18.35 -15.09
N PHE A 287 -1.85 -18.27 -14.45
CA PHE A 287 -2.41 -19.35 -13.62
C PHE A 287 -3.02 -20.51 -14.43
N ALA A 288 -3.13 -20.40 -15.77
CA ALA A 288 -3.79 -21.41 -16.60
C ALA A 288 -2.99 -22.70 -16.80
N GLU A 289 -1.68 -22.70 -16.56
CA GLU A 289 -0.81 -23.87 -16.78
C GLU A 289 -0.78 -24.87 -15.63
N ILE A 290 -1.32 -24.53 -14.45
CA ILE A 290 -1.28 -25.41 -13.26
C ILE A 290 -2.25 -26.61 -13.40
N HIS A 291 -3.18 -26.59 -14.31
CA HIS A 291 -4.22 -27.65 -14.46
C HIS A 291 -3.88 -28.75 -15.46
N ASN A 292 -2.79 -28.69 -16.21
CA ASN A 292 -2.46 -29.70 -17.23
C ASN A 292 -1.51 -30.81 -16.77
N GLY A 293 -1.20 -30.89 -15.50
CA GLY A 293 -0.22 -31.86 -14.97
C GLY A 293 -0.74 -32.88 -13.99
N ASN A 294 -1.98 -33.46 -14.11
CA ASN A 294 -2.34 -34.72 -13.44
C ASN A 294 -3.77 -35.16 -13.80
N CYS A 295 -3.98 -35.56 -15.03
CA CYS A 295 -5.06 -36.50 -15.39
C CYS A 295 -4.48 -37.52 -16.37
N ALA A 296 -3.62 -38.39 -15.88
CA ALA A 296 -3.27 -39.65 -16.55
C ALA A 296 -2.87 -40.65 -15.47
N GLY A 297 -3.74 -41.63 -15.22
CA GLY A 297 -3.46 -42.80 -14.40
C GLY A 297 -4.62 -43.20 -13.54
#